data_97593d529defb62b720d6937e7aed734
#
_entry.id   97593d529defb62b720d6937e7aed734
#
_cell.length_a   1.000
_cell.length_b   1.000
_cell.length_c   1.000
_cell.angle_alpha   90.00
_cell.angle_beta   90.00
_cell.angle_gamma   90.00
#
_symmetry.space_group_name_H-M   'P 1'
#
loop_
_entity.id
_entity.type
_entity.pdbx_description
1 polymer ?
#
loop_
_entity_poly.entity_id
_entity_poly.type
_entity_poly.pdbx_seq_one_letter_code
_entity_poly.pdbx_strand_id
1 'polypeptide(L)'
;MYINGHFCYAYKFGIVTNGLGIVRDITFYNKEFLKAHPDIVVEKKSDSPDEDKSLADSKALLPVLVDFFQKHPLIAPKTFLGDAAFDTIEIYKALFGEIGFEKAFIPLRVKLSMEDNGYTINENGVPCCPHDPSLPMKREGSKSHLKSKIPTMKFVCPKMKWEYNKADKTKRRVCHCDNPCTTSSCGRMIYVYPEKNLRAYPGVERGSAEWEETYKIRVNVEKSINHFKDSFCVANRKTQNEKTLHADLLLAGIAQLVTVIVADKIHQHQYIRSLKPLIA
;
A
#
# COMPACT_ATOMS: atom_id res chain seq x y z
N MET A 1 -1.98 -17.28 18.36
CA MET A 1 -1.02 -16.50 17.53
C MET A 1 0.39 -16.90 17.93
N TYR A 2 1.26 -17.17 16.98
CA TYR A 2 2.65 -17.57 17.22
C TYR A 2 3.54 -16.32 17.01
N ILE A 3 4.23 -15.90 18.06
CA ILE A 3 5.05 -14.68 18.02
C ILE A 3 6.44 -15.02 18.57
N ASN A 4 7.49 -14.74 17.80
CA ASN A 4 8.89 -14.97 18.18
C ASN A 4 9.18 -16.38 18.74
N GLY A 5 8.60 -17.43 18.12
CA GLY A 5 8.80 -18.81 18.53
C GLY A 5 7.94 -19.27 19.72
N HIS A 6 7.03 -18.42 20.22
CA HIS A 6 6.16 -18.73 21.35
C HIS A 6 4.70 -18.63 20.96
N PHE A 7 3.87 -19.55 21.47
CA PHE A 7 2.43 -19.47 21.34
C PHE A 7 1.89 -18.44 22.33
N CYS A 8 1.23 -17.39 21.81
CA CYS A 8 0.67 -16.30 22.62
C CYS A 8 -0.83 -16.18 22.36
N TYR A 9 -1.60 -16.00 23.42
CA TYR A 9 -2.96 -15.49 23.32
C TYR A 9 -2.89 -13.97 23.16
N ALA A 10 -3.29 -13.46 21.99
CA ALA A 10 -3.27 -12.04 21.71
C ALA A 10 -4.52 -11.62 20.95
N TYR A 11 -4.98 -10.41 21.19
CA TYR A 11 -6.02 -9.79 20.40
C TYR A 11 -5.41 -9.09 19.18
N LYS A 12 -6.04 -9.28 18.03
CA LYS A 12 -5.65 -8.60 16.80
C LYS A 12 -6.64 -7.47 16.49
N PHE A 13 -6.13 -6.31 16.14
CA PHE A 13 -6.95 -5.18 15.76
C PHE A 13 -6.28 -4.35 14.65
N GLY A 14 -7.08 -3.67 13.87
CA GLY A 14 -6.66 -2.68 12.89
C GLY A 14 -6.81 -1.26 13.41
N ILE A 15 -5.92 -0.37 12.98
CA ILE A 15 -5.99 1.05 13.27
C ILE A 15 -6.03 1.82 11.96
N VAL A 16 -7.00 2.72 11.82
CA VAL A 16 -7.05 3.72 10.74
C VAL A 16 -6.51 5.03 11.28
N THR A 17 -5.51 5.60 10.60
CA THR A 17 -4.93 6.91 10.95
C THR A 17 -5.01 7.87 9.78
N ASN A 18 -4.93 9.16 10.05
CA ASN A 18 -4.63 10.14 9.02
C ASN A 18 -3.10 10.22 8.75
N GLY A 19 -2.69 11.04 7.77
CA GLY A 19 -1.27 11.23 7.42
C GLY A 19 -0.39 11.76 8.56
N LEU A 20 -0.96 12.35 9.59
CA LEU A 20 -0.24 12.79 10.79
C LEU A 20 -0.08 11.68 11.85
N GLY A 21 -0.63 10.49 11.62
CA GLY A 21 -0.62 9.39 12.60
C GLY A 21 -1.63 9.58 13.74
N ILE A 22 -2.66 10.39 13.54
CA ILE A 22 -3.73 10.55 14.53
C ILE A 22 -4.78 9.47 14.24
N VAL A 23 -5.07 8.66 15.24
CA VAL A 23 -6.02 7.55 15.14
C VAL A 23 -7.43 8.08 14.89
N ARG A 24 -8.12 7.43 13.95
CA ARG A 24 -9.49 7.75 13.53
C ARG A 24 -10.46 6.60 13.80
N ASP A 25 -9.97 5.36 13.72
CA ASP A 25 -10.76 4.18 14.05
C ASP A 25 -9.88 3.08 14.60
N ILE A 26 -10.45 2.24 15.47
CA ILE A 26 -9.84 1.05 16.05
C ILE A 26 -10.85 -0.07 15.93
N THR A 27 -10.53 -1.11 15.15
CA THR A 27 -11.42 -2.25 14.91
C THR A 27 -10.77 -3.53 15.38
N PHE A 28 -11.41 -4.27 16.29
CA PHE A 28 -10.96 -5.60 16.71
C PHE A 28 -11.42 -6.67 15.73
N TYR A 29 -10.51 -7.59 15.36
CA TYR A 29 -10.81 -8.73 14.49
C TYR A 29 -11.32 -9.92 15.30
N ASN A 30 -12.39 -9.68 16.04
CA ASN A 30 -13.01 -10.64 16.95
C ASN A 30 -14.20 -11.37 16.29
N LYS A 31 -14.90 -12.19 17.10
CA LYS A 31 -16.07 -12.93 16.63
C LYS A 31 -17.22 -12.02 16.19
N GLU A 32 -17.36 -10.84 16.78
CA GLU A 32 -18.41 -9.88 16.44
C GLU A 32 -18.13 -9.27 15.07
N PHE A 33 -16.88 -8.89 14.81
CA PHE A 33 -16.43 -8.43 13.50
C PHE A 33 -16.66 -9.47 12.41
N LEU A 34 -16.31 -10.74 12.65
CA LEU A 34 -16.53 -11.82 11.68
C LEU A 34 -18.01 -12.13 11.45
N LYS A 35 -18.87 -11.94 12.46
CA LYS A 35 -20.33 -12.09 12.29
C LYS A 35 -20.92 -10.95 11.45
N ALA A 36 -20.39 -9.74 11.59
CA ALA A 36 -20.81 -8.59 10.80
C ALA A 36 -20.35 -8.70 9.34
N HIS A 37 -19.28 -9.44 9.07
CA HIS A 37 -18.70 -9.64 7.74
C HIS A 37 -18.62 -11.13 7.37
N PRO A 38 -19.73 -11.80 7.06
CA PRO A 38 -19.79 -13.25 6.81
C PRO A 38 -19.01 -13.67 5.55
N ASP A 39 -18.73 -12.74 4.64
CA ASP A 39 -17.98 -12.99 3.41
C ASP A 39 -16.47 -13.18 3.67
N ILE A 40 -16.01 -12.85 4.87
CA ILE A 40 -14.61 -13.06 5.25
C ILE A 40 -14.37 -14.53 5.58
N VAL A 41 -13.63 -15.21 4.71
CA VAL A 41 -13.17 -16.58 4.95
C VAL A 41 -11.81 -16.55 5.64
N VAL A 42 -11.74 -17.11 6.85
CA VAL A 42 -10.47 -17.33 7.56
C VAL A 42 -9.92 -18.67 7.10
N GLU A 43 -8.98 -18.64 6.17
CA GLU A 43 -8.34 -19.86 5.66
C GLU A 43 -7.23 -20.32 6.61
N LYS A 44 -7.20 -21.62 6.89
CA LYS A 44 -6.03 -22.24 7.53
C LYS A 44 -4.93 -22.38 6.48
N LYS A 45 -3.71 -21.98 6.82
CA LYS A 45 -2.56 -22.15 5.93
C LYS A 45 -1.98 -23.57 5.96
N SER A 46 -2.17 -24.29 7.06
CA SER A 46 -1.76 -25.68 7.26
C SER A 46 -2.64 -26.36 8.31
N ASP A 47 -2.54 -27.68 8.43
CA ASP A 47 -3.23 -28.45 9.49
C ASP A 47 -2.45 -28.47 10.82
N SER A 48 -1.35 -27.73 10.93
CA SER A 48 -0.58 -27.63 12.16
C SER A 48 -1.40 -27.00 13.29
N PRO A 49 -1.41 -27.56 14.50
CA PRO A 49 -2.07 -26.94 15.66
C PRO A 49 -1.46 -25.60 16.06
N ASP A 50 -0.19 -25.34 15.67
CA ASP A 50 0.56 -24.12 15.98
C ASP A 50 0.34 -23.02 14.94
N GLU A 51 -0.51 -23.24 13.95
CA GLU A 51 -0.78 -22.26 12.91
C GLU A 51 -1.53 -21.04 13.45
N ASP A 52 -1.09 -19.86 12.99
CA ASP A 52 -1.80 -18.62 13.26
C ASP A 52 -3.14 -18.58 12.51
N LYS A 53 -4.24 -18.81 13.26
CA LYS A 53 -5.62 -18.74 12.77
C LYS A 53 -6.19 -17.33 12.79
N SER A 54 -5.35 -16.32 12.97
CA SER A 54 -5.81 -14.94 12.97
C SER A 54 -6.19 -14.49 11.56
N LEU A 55 -7.18 -13.60 11.49
CA LEU A 55 -7.58 -12.96 10.24
C LEU A 55 -6.40 -12.20 9.64
N ALA A 56 -6.09 -12.44 8.36
CA ALA A 56 -5.06 -11.71 7.64
C ALA A 56 -5.47 -10.24 7.43
N ASP A 57 -4.53 -9.30 7.60
CA ASP A 57 -4.80 -7.86 7.45
C ASP A 57 -5.34 -7.51 6.07
N SER A 58 -4.88 -8.21 5.02
CA SER A 58 -5.37 -8.02 3.65
C SER A 58 -6.84 -8.41 3.47
N LYS A 59 -7.35 -9.35 4.26
CA LYS A 59 -8.77 -9.74 4.24
C LYS A 59 -9.64 -8.80 5.08
N ALA A 60 -9.06 -8.21 6.14
CA ALA A 60 -9.78 -7.29 7.02
C ALA A 60 -9.87 -5.86 6.46
N LEU A 61 -8.95 -5.45 5.58
CA LEU A 61 -8.81 -4.06 5.15
C LEU A 61 -10.10 -3.47 4.57
N LEU A 62 -10.68 -4.14 3.57
CA LEU A 62 -11.86 -3.59 2.89
C LEU A 62 -13.07 -3.48 3.81
N PRO A 63 -13.44 -4.52 4.60
CA PRO A 63 -14.49 -4.40 5.61
C PRO A 63 -14.25 -3.25 6.60
N VAL A 64 -13.03 -3.11 7.12
CA VAL A 64 -12.68 -2.01 8.04
C VAL A 64 -12.85 -0.64 7.38
N LEU A 65 -12.43 -0.48 6.13
CA LEU A 65 -12.60 0.79 5.42
C LEU A 65 -14.08 1.10 5.12
N VAL A 66 -14.87 0.11 4.73
CA VAL A 66 -16.31 0.27 4.52
C VAL A 66 -17.00 0.72 5.80
N ASP A 67 -16.76 0.02 6.92
CA ASP A 67 -17.31 0.40 8.22
C ASP A 67 -16.87 1.80 8.65
N PHE A 68 -15.60 2.14 8.42
CA PHE A 68 -15.06 3.46 8.71
C PHE A 68 -15.78 4.57 7.95
N PHE A 69 -15.98 4.43 6.64
CA PHE A 69 -16.63 5.44 5.84
C PHE A 69 -18.14 5.53 6.10
N GLN A 70 -18.78 4.42 6.50
CA GLN A 70 -20.18 4.45 6.96
C GLN A 70 -20.31 5.24 8.27
N LYS A 71 -19.38 5.07 9.22
CA LYS A 71 -19.35 5.85 10.48
C LYS A 71 -19.00 7.32 10.23
N HIS A 72 -18.21 7.62 9.20
CA HIS A 72 -17.66 8.95 8.94
C HIS A 72 -17.94 9.46 7.51
N PRO A 73 -19.20 9.68 7.15
CA PRO A 73 -19.60 10.00 5.76
C PRO A 73 -19.07 11.35 5.23
N LEU A 74 -18.60 12.22 6.13
CA LEU A 74 -18.00 13.51 5.75
C LEU A 74 -16.51 13.40 5.41
N ILE A 75 -15.88 12.26 5.69
CA ILE A 75 -14.46 12.03 5.41
C ILE A 75 -14.33 11.43 4.02
N ALA A 76 -13.70 12.16 3.10
CA ALA A 76 -13.44 11.72 1.73
C ALA A 76 -11.93 11.83 1.39
N PRO A 77 -11.08 10.92 1.88
CA PRO A 77 -9.65 10.96 1.62
C PRO A 77 -9.37 10.56 0.17
N LYS A 78 -8.39 11.22 -0.44
CA LYS A 78 -8.00 10.96 -1.83
C LYS A 78 -6.84 9.99 -1.95
N THR A 79 -6.11 9.77 -0.86
CA THR A 79 -4.87 9.00 -0.85
C THR A 79 -4.93 7.90 0.19
N PHE A 80 -4.61 6.68 -0.23
CA PHE A 80 -4.42 5.52 0.65
C PHE A 80 -2.93 5.19 0.78
N LEU A 81 -2.48 4.90 2.01
CA LEU A 81 -1.14 4.40 2.30
C LEU A 81 -1.25 3.06 3.01
N GLY A 82 -0.55 2.05 2.48
CA GLY A 82 -0.54 0.71 3.05
C GLY A 82 0.81 0.02 2.89
N ASP A 83 0.99 -1.12 3.52
CA ASP A 83 2.17 -1.94 3.31
C ASP A 83 1.99 -2.93 2.14
N ALA A 84 3.05 -3.67 1.81
CA ALA A 84 3.03 -4.65 0.73
C ALA A 84 2.05 -5.82 0.98
N ALA A 85 1.52 -6.00 2.19
CA ALA A 85 0.50 -7.02 2.46
C ALA A 85 -0.80 -6.75 1.71
N PHE A 86 -1.05 -5.47 1.37
CA PHE A 86 -2.24 -5.02 0.64
C PHE A 86 -2.07 -4.99 -0.88
N ASP A 87 -0.93 -5.44 -1.43
CA ASP A 87 -0.68 -5.46 -2.88
C ASP A 87 -1.43 -6.60 -3.58
N THR A 88 -2.74 -6.45 -3.73
CA THR A 88 -3.60 -7.34 -4.52
C THR A 88 -4.51 -6.55 -5.46
N ILE A 89 -4.86 -7.16 -6.62
CA ILE A 89 -5.70 -6.50 -7.63
C ILE A 89 -7.07 -6.15 -7.07
N GLU A 90 -7.62 -7.01 -6.21
CA GLU A 90 -8.93 -6.82 -5.58
C GLU A 90 -8.94 -5.57 -4.70
N ILE A 91 -7.88 -5.38 -3.90
CA ILE A 91 -7.74 -4.19 -3.05
C ILE A 91 -7.66 -2.93 -3.91
N TYR A 92 -6.86 -2.89 -4.96
CA TYR A 92 -6.81 -1.72 -5.84
C TYR A 92 -8.15 -1.42 -6.50
N LYS A 93 -8.87 -2.45 -6.99
CA LYS A 93 -10.19 -2.27 -7.60
C LYS A 93 -11.19 -1.68 -6.61
N ALA A 94 -11.22 -2.17 -5.38
CA ALA A 94 -12.10 -1.66 -4.34
C ALA A 94 -11.72 -0.24 -3.90
N LEU A 95 -10.42 0.04 -3.68
CA LEU A 95 -9.96 1.38 -3.31
C LEU A 95 -10.36 2.44 -4.35
N PHE A 96 -10.20 2.17 -5.64
CA PHE A 96 -10.48 3.14 -6.70
C PHE A 96 -11.94 3.13 -7.16
N GLY A 97 -12.58 1.94 -7.23
CA GLY A 97 -13.92 1.78 -7.77
C GLY A 97 -15.03 1.98 -6.74
N GLU A 98 -14.88 1.38 -5.56
CA GLU A 98 -15.94 1.33 -4.55
C GLU A 98 -15.77 2.45 -3.51
N ILE A 99 -14.55 2.68 -3.04
CA ILE A 99 -14.28 3.67 -1.97
C ILE A 99 -13.98 5.05 -2.55
N GLY A 100 -13.39 5.13 -3.75
CA GLY A 100 -13.18 6.40 -4.45
C GLY A 100 -11.85 7.10 -4.13
N PHE A 101 -10.81 6.37 -3.73
CA PHE A 101 -9.47 6.92 -3.65
C PHE A 101 -8.93 7.28 -5.05
N GLU A 102 -8.12 8.32 -5.13
CA GLU A 102 -7.44 8.74 -6.36
C GLU A 102 -6.04 8.12 -6.51
N LYS A 103 -5.36 7.88 -5.38
CA LYS A 103 -3.99 7.35 -5.32
C LYS A 103 -3.84 6.32 -4.19
N ALA A 104 -3.07 5.26 -4.46
CA ALA A 104 -2.72 4.27 -3.46
C ALA A 104 -1.21 4.03 -3.43
N PHE A 105 -0.59 4.23 -2.28
CA PHE A 105 0.83 4.02 -2.05
C PHE A 105 1.03 2.70 -1.30
N ILE A 106 1.09 1.61 -2.05
CA ILE A 106 1.28 0.25 -1.58
C ILE A 106 2.48 -0.34 -2.31
N PRO A 107 3.58 -0.72 -1.63
CA PRO A 107 4.73 -1.35 -2.29
C PRO A 107 4.35 -2.64 -2.98
N LEU A 108 4.98 -2.93 -4.11
CA LEU A 108 4.77 -4.19 -4.84
C LEU A 108 5.38 -5.36 -4.07
N ARG A 109 4.65 -6.47 -4.04
CA ARG A 109 5.22 -7.77 -3.71
C ARG A 109 5.93 -8.32 -4.94
N VAL A 110 7.25 -8.22 -4.98
CA VAL A 110 8.10 -8.58 -6.12
C VAL A 110 7.97 -10.06 -6.53
N LYS A 111 7.52 -10.94 -5.63
CA LYS A 111 7.39 -12.38 -5.90
C LYS A 111 6.18 -12.78 -6.76
N LEU A 112 5.25 -11.89 -7.02
CA LEU A 112 4.14 -12.16 -7.93
C LEU A 112 4.60 -11.80 -9.35
N SER A 113 5.11 -12.81 -10.08
CA SER A 113 5.32 -12.70 -11.52
C SER A 113 3.98 -12.31 -12.17
N MET A 114 4.00 -11.30 -13.01
CA MET A 114 2.85 -10.99 -13.87
C MET A 114 2.92 -11.94 -15.08
N GLU A 115 2.64 -13.22 -14.85
CA GLU A 115 2.75 -14.29 -15.84
C GLU A 115 1.87 -14.07 -17.07
N ASP A 116 0.73 -13.40 -16.91
CA ASP A 116 -0.25 -13.18 -17.97
C ASP A 116 0.25 -12.32 -19.14
N ASN A 117 1.30 -11.51 -18.93
CA ASN A 117 1.78 -10.56 -19.94
C ASN A 117 3.14 -10.94 -20.56
N GLY A 118 3.74 -12.05 -20.14
CA GLY A 118 5.03 -12.53 -20.64
C GLY A 118 6.23 -11.62 -20.29
N TYR A 119 6.13 -10.86 -19.21
CA TYR A 119 7.21 -10.08 -18.63
C TYR A 119 6.99 -9.89 -17.12
N THR A 120 8.07 -9.64 -16.38
CA THR A 120 8.04 -9.26 -14.95
C THR A 120 8.07 -7.76 -14.80
N ILE A 121 7.68 -7.27 -13.63
CA ILE A 121 7.86 -5.87 -13.24
C ILE A 121 8.79 -5.78 -12.03
N ASN A 122 9.60 -4.72 -11.95
CA ASN A 122 10.41 -4.44 -10.77
C ASN A 122 9.56 -3.76 -9.67
N GLU A 123 10.19 -3.44 -8.54
CA GLU A 123 9.57 -2.75 -7.39
C GLU A 123 8.92 -1.40 -7.75
N ASN A 124 9.39 -0.75 -8.81
CA ASN A 124 8.85 0.52 -9.30
C ASN A 124 7.76 0.33 -10.38
N GLY A 125 7.28 -0.91 -10.60
CA GLY A 125 6.25 -1.19 -11.60
C GLY A 125 6.76 -1.09 -13.05
N VAL A 126 8.07 -1.00 -13.25
CA VAL A 126 8.68 -0.95 -14.58
C VAL A 126 8.80 -2.36 -15.15
N PRO A 127 8.30 -2.61 -16.38
CA PRO A 127 8.51 -3.89 -17.06
C PRO A 127 10.00 -4.22 -17.19
N CYS A 128 10.34 -5.50 -17.00
CA CYS A 128 11.71 -5.98 -17.14
C CYS A 128 11.87 -6.85 -18.41
N CYS A 129 13.11 -7.03 -18.84
CA CYS A 129 13.40 -7.91 -19.96
C CYS A 129 12.98 -9.36 -19.63
N PRO A 130 12.21 -10.06 -20.51
CA PRO A 130 11.80 -11.43 -20.25
C PRO A 130 12.95 -12.43 -20.11
N HIS A 131 14.08 -12.19 -20.79
CA HIS A 131 15.27 -13.04 -20.69
C HIS A 131 16.20 -12.65 -19.54
N ASP A 132 16.06 -11.41 -19.02
CA ASP A 132 16.86 -10.91 -17.91
C ASP A 132 15.97 -10.02 -17.02
N PRO A 133 15.30 -10.61 -16.01
CA PRO A 133 14.42 -9.87 -15.10
C PRO A 133 15.13 -8.78 -14.28
N SER A 134 16.45 -8.81 -14.18
CA SER A 134 17.23 -7.76 -13.51
C SER A 134 17.38 -6.49 -14.35
N LEU A 135 17.04 -6.56 -15.65
CA LEU A 135 17.21 -5.47 -16.59
C LEU A 135 15.86 -4.74 -16.84
N PRO A 136 15.61 -3.60 -16.17
CA PRO A 136 14.38 -2.84 -16.36
C PRO A 136 14.36 -2.20 -17.76
N MET A 137 13.18 -2.15 -18.37
CA MET A 137 12.97 -1.48 -19.64
C MET A 137 13.01 0.04 -19.48
N LYS A 138 13.47 0.71 -20.52
CA LYS A 138 13.56 2.17 -20.53
C LYS A 138 12.21 2.79 -20.91
N ARG A 139 11.71 3.72 -20.10
CA ARG A 139 10.52 4.51 -20.45
C ARG A 139 10.85 5.45 -21.63
N GLU A 140 10.03 5.41 -22.66
CA GLU A 140 10.21 6.23 -23.87
C GLU A 140 8.96 7.07 -24.17
N GLY A 141 8.44 7.75 -23.19
CA GLY A 141 7.30 8.64 -23.35
C GLY A 141 5.95 7.99 -23.05
N SER A 142 4.91 8.71 -23.38
CA SER A 142 3.52 8.35 -23.16
C SER A 142 2.69 8.69 -24.38
N LYS A 143 1.59 7.97 -24.59
CA LYS A 143 0.63 8.24 -25.66
C LYS A 143 -0.74 8.51 -25.06
N SER A 144 -1.24 9.72 -25.28
CA SER A 144 -2.60 10.08 -24.91
C SER A 144 -3.60 9.41 -25.87
N HIS A 145 -4.69 8.88 -25.32
CA HIS A 145 -5.82 8.38 -26.07
C HIS A 145 -7.06 9.21 -25.72
N LEU A 146 -7.90 9.51 -26.71
CA LEU A 146 -9.12 10.30 -26.55
C LEU A 146 -10.10 9.76 -25.49
N LYS A 147 -10.04 8.44 -25.24
CA LYS A 147 -10.95 7.73 -24.30
C LYS A 147 -10.32 7.42 -22.94
N SER A 148 -9.03 7.68 -22.75
CA SER A 148 -8.32 7.37 -21.52
C SER A 148 -7.91 8.66 -20.82
N LYS A 149 -8.26 8.79 -19.53
CA LYS A 149 -7.87 9.94 -18.69
C LYS A 149 -6.37 9.95 -18.41
N ILE A 150 -5.73 8.76 -18.41
CA ILE A 150 -4.33 8.59 -18.08
C ILE A 150 -3.58 8.11 -19.33
N PRO A 151 -2.48 8.76 -19.72
CA PRO A 151 -1.71 8.38 -20.90
C PRO A 151 -1.14 6.96 -20.76
N THR A 152 -1.17 6.19 -21.86
CA THR A 152 -0.48 4.90 -21.93
C THR A 152 1.02 5.11 -21.86
N MET A 153 1.69 4.40 -20.98
CA MET A 153 3.16 4.45 -20.83
C MET A 153 3.82 3.47 -21.79
N LYS A 154 4.83 3.94 -22.53
CA LYS A 154 5.62 3.13 -23.45
C LYS A 154 6.98 2.83 -22.85
N PHE A 155 7.31 1.55 -22.80
CA PHE A 155 8.61 1.04 -22.40
C PHE A 155 9.29 0.32 -23.56
N VAL A 156 10.60 0.46 -23.67
CA VAL A 156 11.41 -0.12 -24.74
C VAL A 156 12.60 -0.87 -24.18
N CYS A 157 13.09 -1.84 -24.93
CA CYS A 157 14.29 -2.58 -24.55
C CYS A 157 15.46 -1.61 -24.26
N PRO A 158 16.15 -1.73 -23.10
CA PRO A 158 17.24 -0.82 -22.73
C PRO A 158 18.47 -0.94 -23.65
N LYS A 159 18.63 -2.08 -24.33
CA LYS A 159 19.69 -2.30 -25.32
C LYS A 159 19.34 -1.74 -26.70
N MET A 160 18.18 -1.12 -26.86
CA MET A 160 17.78 -0.45 -28.09
C MET A 160 18.45 0.93 -28.18
N LYS A 161 19.00 1.25 -29.37
CA LYS A 161 19.58 2.56 -29.68
C LYS A 161 18.99 3.11 -30.99
N TRP A 162 19.03 4.44 -31.10
CA TRP A 162 18.74 5.12 -32.36
C TRP A 162 20.02 5.21 -33.17
N GLU A 163 20.00 4.67 -34.38
CA GLU A 163 21.10 4.78 -35.34
C GLU A 163 20.69 5.66 -36.51
N TYR A 164 21.62 6.50 -36.93
CA TYR A 164 21.46 7.33 -38.11
C TYR A 164 22.11 6.64 -39.29
N ASN A 165 21.31 6.27 -40.29
CA ASN A 165 21.82 5.75 -41.57
C ASN A 165 22.16 6.92 -42.50
N LYS A 166 23.44 7.09 -42.80
CA LYS A 166 23.94 8.19 -43.67
C LYS A 166 23.49 8.03 -45.12
N ALA A 167 23.23 6.81 -45.57
CA ALA A 167 22.88 6.55 -46.99
C ALA A 167 21.46 7.04 -47.33
N ASP A 168 20.51 6.80 -46.45
CA ASP A 168 19.10 7.18 -46.64
C ASP A 168 18.64 8.34 -45.78
N LYS A 169 19.57 8.95 -45.02
CA LYS A 169 19.33 10.08 -44.08
C LYS A 169 18.21 9.79 -43.07
N THR A 170 17.97 8.53 -42.72
CA THR A 170 16.92 8.13 -41.77
C THR A 170 17.47 7.75 -40.41
N LYS A 171 16.70 7.98 -39.36
CA LYS A 171 16.96 7.43 -38.03
C LYS A 171 16.16 6.16 -37.86
N ARG A 172 16.84 5.07 -37.52
CA ARG A 172 16.20 3.77 -37.25
C ARG A 172 16.51 3.32 -35.83
N ARG A 173 15.59 2.58 -35.24
CA ARG A 173 15.82 1.89 -33.98
C ARG A 173 16.45 0.56 -34.25
N VAL A 174 17.53 0.26 -33.57
CA VAL A 174 18.23 -1.03 -33.68
C VAL A 174 18.41 -1.61 -32.29
N CYS A 175 18.10 -2.89 -32.14
CA CYS A 175 18.30 -3.64 -30.90
C CYS A 175 19.70 -4.27 -30.92
N HIS A 176 20.54 -3.88 -29.95
CA HIS A 176 21.89 -4.44 -29.75
C HIS A 176 21.89 -5.55 -28.67
N CYS A 177 20.91 -6.42 -28.70
CA CYS A 177 20.80 -7.53 -27.76
C CYS A 177 21.37 -8.80 -28.39
N ASP A 178 22.32 -9.44 -27.70
CA ASP A 178 22.93 -10.70 -28.17
C ASP A 178 21.94 -11.86 -28.14
N ASN A 179 20.97 -11.81 -27.20
CA ASN A 179 19.88 -12.78 -27.09
C ASN A 179 18.52 -12.04 -27.13
N PRO A 180 18.01 -11.67 -28.31
CA PRO A 180 16.81 -10.87 -28.43
C PRO A 180 15.57 -11.68 -28.05
N CYS A 181 14.72 -11.09 -27.18
CA CYS A 181 13.42 -11.67 -26.76
C CYS A 181 12.27 -11.38 -27.74
N THR A 182 12.57 -10.92 -28.94
CA THR A 182 11.61 -10.58 -30.01
C THR A 182 12.29 -10.71 -31.36
N THR A 183 11.52 -11.02 -32.37
CA THR A 183 11.96 -11.02 -33.78
C THR A 183 12.03 -9.61 -34.38
N SER A 184 11.52 -8.60 -33.68
CA SER A 184 11.55 -7.22 -34.16
C SER A 184 12.96 -6.63 -34.12
N SER A 185 13.44 -6.09 -35.24
CA SER A 185 14.72 -5.37 -35.33
C SER A 185 14.80 -4.16 -34.42
N CYS A 186 13.64 -3.58 -34.05
CA CYS A 186 13.54 -2.45 -33.14
C CYS A 186 13.63 -2.85 -31.65
N GLY A 187 13.74 -4.15 -31.34
CA GLY A 187 13.65 -4.66 -29.97
C GLY A 187 12.23 -4.68 -29.41
N ARG A 188 12.09 -5.20 -28.20
CA ARG A 188 10.79 -5.33 -27.54
C ARG A 188 10.26 -3.99 -27.06
N MET A 189 8.98 -3.75 -27.30
CA MET A 189 8.23 -2.62 -26.79
C MET A 189 7.04 -3.12 -25.98
N ILE A 190 6.81 -2.53 -24.80
CA ILE A 190 5.69 -2.83 -23.91
C ILE A 190 4.89 -1.57 -23.68
N TYR A 191 3.59 -1.68 -23.78
CA TYR A 191 2.65 -0.60 -23.47
C TYR A 191 1.92 -0.97 -22.18
N VAL A 192 2.10 -0.14 -21.14
CA VAL A 192 1.38 -0.28 -19.88
C VAL A 192 0.19 0.68 -19.91
N TYR A 193 -0.98 0.11 -19.72
CA TYR A 193 -2.25 0.85 -19.62
C TYR A 193 -2.58 1.06 -18.15
N PRO A 194 -2.38 2.27 -17.59
CA PRO A 194 -2.58 2.53 -16.16
C PRO A 194 -3.97 2.14 -15.65
N GLU A 195 -5.01 2.41 -16.44
CA GLU A 195 -6.39 2.08 -16.08
C GLU A 195 -6.67 0.57 -15.98
N LYS A 196 -5.86 -0.26 -16.67
CA LYS A 196 -5.99 -1.72 -16.65
C LYS A 196 -5.01 -2.38 -15.68
N ASN A 197 -3.85 -1.76 -15.46
CA ASN A 197 -2.80 -2.27 -14.61
C ASN A 197 -2.61 -1.38 -13.37
N LEU A 198 -3.56 -1.46 -12.48
CA LEU A 198 -3.58 -0.68 -11.22
C LEU A 198 -2.39 -0.98 -10.32
N ARG A 199 -1.81 -2.19 -10.38
CA ARG A 199 -0.60 -2.52 -9.60
C ARG A 199 0.64 -1.80 -10.11
N ALA A 200 0.80 -1.70 -11.44
CA ALA A 200 1.93 -0.96 -12.01
C ALA A 200 1.78 0.55 -11.83
N TYR A 201 0.55 1.05 -11.90
CA TYR A 201 0.24 2.47 -11.76
C TYR A 201 -0.99 2.69 -10.87
N PRO A 202 -0.83 2.77 -9.55
CA PRO A 202 -1.94 2.97 -8.61
C PRO A 202 -2.33 4.45 -8.44
N GLY A 203 -2.62 5.14 -9.52
CA GLY A 203 -2.93 6.57 -9.55
C GLY A 203 -1.69 7.50 -9.46
N VAL A 204 -0.51 6.92 -9.27
CA VAL A 204 0.77 7.62 -9.15
C VAL A 204 1.89 6.76 -9.76
N GLU A 205 2.92 7.40 -10.28
CA GLU A 205 4.11 6.70 -10.79
C GLU A 205 4.97 6.21 -9.63
N ARG A 206 5.20 4.89 -9.55
CA ARG A 206 6.07 4.30 -8.53
C ARG A 206 7.52 4.75 -8.73
N GLY A 207 8.25 4.98 -7.63
CA GLY A 207 9.61 5.49 -7.68
C GLY A 207 9.72 6.96 -8.12
N SER A 208 8.61 7.67 -8.29
CA SER A 208 8.64 9.13 -8.49
C SER A 208 8.94 9.85 -7.17
N ALA A 209 9.36 11.11 -7.26
CA ALA A 209 9.56 11.95 -6.07
C ALA A 209 8.28 12.03 -5.21
N GLU A 210 7.11 12.15 -5.85
CA GLU A 210 5.81 12.12 -5.16
C GLU A 210 5.60 10.81 -4.41
N TRP A 211 5.96 9.66 -5.03
CA TRP A 211 5.88 8.37 -4.37
C TRP A 211 6.75 8.32 -3.12
N GLU A 212 8.03 8.67 -3.27
CA GLU A 212 9.01 8.60 -2.19
C GLU A 212 8.65 9.52 -1.00
N GLU A 213 8.23 10.74 -1.29
CA GLU A 213 7.84 11.70 -0.25
C GLU A 213 6.56 11.29 0.46
N THR A 214 5.55 10.86 -0.28
CA THR A 214 4.26 10.49 0.30
C THR A 214 4.35 9.17 1.06
N TYR A 215 5.08 8.18 0.55
CA TYR A 215 5.21 6.88 1.22
C TYR A 215 5.93 6.98 2.57
N LYS A 216 6.84 7.93 2.75
CA LYS A 216 7.49 8.21 4.05
C LYS A 216 6.48 8.53 5.15
N ILE A 217 5.32 9.08 4.80
CA ILE A 217 4.24 9.41 5.76
C ILE A 217 3.70 8.15 6.43
N ARG A 218 3.78 6.98 5.78
CA ARG A 218 3.34 5.70 6.33
C ARG A 218 3.99 5.37 7.69
N VAL A 219 5.21 5.80 7.92
CA VAL A 219 5.88 5.60 9.22
C VAL A 219 5.09 6.20 10.39
N ASN A 220 4.21 7.16 10.13
CA ASN A 220 3.40 7.78 11.16
C ASN A 220 2.37 6.83 11.80
N VAL A 221 1.89 5.81 11.07
CA VAL A 221 1.02 4.78 11.67
C VAL A 221 1.80 3.92 12.65
N GLU A 222 3.03 3.56 12.33
CA GLU A 222 3.92 2.79 13.22
C GLU A 222 4.27 3.60 14.48
N LYS A 223 4.59 4.89 14.30
CA LYS A 223 4.81 5.81 15.42
C LYS A 223 3.56 5.94 16.30
N SER A 224 2.36 5.97 15.71
CA SER A 224 1.11 6.01 16.44
C SER A 224 0.90 4.74 17.28
N ILE A 225 1.12 3.56 16.70
CA ILE A 225 1.04 2.29 17.40
C ILE A 225 2.02 2.24 18.58
N ASN A 226 3.27 2.67 18.37
CA ASN A 226 4.27 2.73 19.45
C ASN A 226 3.88 3.75 20.53
N HIS A 227 3.29 4.88 20.12
CA HIS A 227 2.79 5.87 21.08
C HIS A 227 1.68 5.28 21.98
N PHE A 228 0.75 4.52 21.42
CA PHE A 228 -0.28 3.82 22.20
C PHE A 228 0.34 2.79 23.15
N LYS A 229 1.32 2.02 22.68
CA LYS A 229 2.00 1.01 23.50
C LYS A 229 2.78 1.63 24.66
N ASP A 230 3.59 2.61 24.37
CA ASP A 230 4.62 3.12 25.29
C ASP A 230 4.13 4.32 26.11
N SER A 231 3.60 5.36 25.45
CA SER A 231 3.20 6.61 26.12
C SER A 231 1.86 6.49 26.85
N PHE A 232 0.89 5.76 26.25
CA PHE A 232 -0.38 5.48 26.92
C PHE A 232 -0.38 4.15 27.68
N CYS A 233 0.78 3.45 27.73
CA CYS A 233 1.02 2.26 28.52
C CYS A 233 0.05 1.09 28.20
N VAL A 234 -0.53 1.04 27.00
CA VAL A 234 -1.48 -0.02 26.63
C VAL A 234 -0.80 -1.39 26.62
N ALA A 235 0.49 -1.47 26.20
CA ALA A 235 1.26 -2.71 26.21
C ALA A 235 1.57 -3.24 27.62
N ASN A 236 1.60 -2.37 28.62
CA ASN A 236 1.93 -2.74 29.99
C ASN A 236 0.72 -3.19 30.81
N ARG A 237 -0.47 -3.17 30.23
CA ARG A 237 -1.69 -3.63 30.87
C ARG A 237 -1.72 -5.14 30.93
N LYS A 238 -1.88 -5.69 32.13
CA LYS A 238 -2.05 -7.14 32.35
C LYS A 238 -3.50 -7.60 32.18
N THR A 239 -4.29 -6.89 31.37
CA THR A 239 -5.69 -7.27 31.14
C THR A 239 -5.78 -8.38 30.12
N GLN A 240 -6.58 -9.41 30.43
CA GLN A 240 -6.92 -10.50 29.52
C GLN A 240 -8.33 -10.36 28.93
N ASN A 241 -9.04 -9.29 29.30
CA ASN A 241 -10.39 -9.03 28.87
C ASN A 241 -10.40 -8.11 27.65
N GLU A 242 -10.95 -8.59 26.54
CA GLU A 242 -11.06 -7.86 25.28
C GLU A 242 -11.82 -6.51 25.44
N LYS A 243 -12.92 -6.50 26.19
CA LYS A 243 -13.72 -5.28 26.40
C LYS A 243 -12.93 -4.21 27.16
N THR A 244 -12.17 -4.63 28.17
CA THR A 244 -11.30 -3.70 28.93
C THR A 244 -10.17 -3.18 28.05
N LEU A 245 -9.53 -4.03 27.24
CA LEU A 245 -8.49 -3.60 26.32
C LEU A 245 -9.05 -2.63 25.27
N HIS A 246 -10.26 -2.89 24.75
CA HIS A 246 -10.94 -1.99 23.83
C HIS A 246 -11.21 -0.62 24.47
N ALA A 247 -11.72 -0.60 25.70
CA ALA A 247 -11.92 0.65 26.45
C ALA A 247 -10.60 1.41 26.65
N ASP A 248 -9.52 0.73 27.04
CA ASP A 248 -8.19 1.33 27.20
C ASP A 248 -7.67 1.95 25.90
N LEU A 249 -7.84 1.27 24.76
CA LEU A 249 -7.46 1.78 23.46
C LEU A 249 -8.29 3.01 23.03
N LEU A 250 -9.59 2.99 23.30
CA LEU A 250 -10.45 4.15 23.05
C LEU A 250 -10.08 5.35 23.91
N LEU A 251 -9.80 5.12 25.21
CA LEU A 251 -9.32 6.17 26.11
C LEU A 251 -7.97 6.75 25.65
N ALA A 252 -7.04 5.91 25.19
CA ALA A 252 -5.79 6.35 24.58
C ALA A 252 -6.04 7.20 23.32
N GLY A 253 -6.99 6.80 22.47
CA GLY A 253 -7.43 7.58 21.31
C GLY A 253 -7.98 8.95 21.69
N ILE A 254 -8.85 9.01 22.71
CA ILE A 254 -9.38 10.28 23.24
C ILE A 254 -8.23 11.16 23.78
N ALA A 255 -7.31 10.60 24.56
CA ALA A 255 -6.16 11.34 25.05
C ALA A 255 -5.29 11.89 23.91
N GLN A 256 -5.09 11.13 22.84
CA GLN A 256 -4.40 11.62 21.65
C GLN A 256 -5.15 12.80 21.01
N LEU A 257 -6.48 12.73 20.87
CA LEU A 257 -7.27 13.80 20.28
C LEU A 257 -7.23 15.07 21.16
N VAL A 258 -7.31 14.92 22.49
CA VAL A 258 -7.13 16.04 23.42
C VAL A 258 -5.74 16.67 23.26
N THR A 259 -4.69 15.86 23.14
CA THR A 259 -3.32 16.35 22.88
C THR A 259 -3.25 17.19 21.59
N VAL A 260 -3.91 16.74 20.52
CA VAL A 260 -3.97 17.49 19.26
C VAL A 260 -4.66 18.85 19.46
N ILE A 261 -5.80 18.88 20.16
CA ILE A 261 -6.56 20.11 20.42
C ILE A 261 -5.74 21.09 21.26
N VAL A 262 -5.06 20.59 22.28
CA VAL A 262 -4.20 21.43 23.13
C VAL A 262 -3.04 22.00 22.33
N ALA A 263 -2.32 21.15 21.57
CA ALA A 263 -1.19 21.57 20.74
C ALA A 263 -1.61 22.62 19.70
N ASP A 264 -2.77 22.47 19.10
CA ASP A 264 -3.33 23.44 18.16
C ASP A 264 -3.64 24.78 18.83
N LYS A 265 -4.34 24.76 19.97
CA LYS A 265 -4.69 25.98 20.73
C LYS A 265 -3.49 26.79 21.20
N ILE A 266 -2.38 26.13 21.55
CA ILE A 266 -1.16 26.81 21.99
C ILE A 266 -0.14 26.99 20.87
N HIS A 267 -0.52 26.71 19.61
CA HIS A 267 0.32 26.82 18.43
C HIS A 267 1.62 25.98 18.47
N GLN A 268 1.60 24.85 19.16
CA GLN A 268 2.72 23.90 19.28
C GLN A 268 2.51 22.66 18.40
N HIS A 269 2.26 22.84 17.11
CA HIS A 269 1.89 21.77 16.18
C HIS A 269 2.93 20.67 16.04
N GLN A 270 4.19 20.94 16.37
CA GLN A 270 5.26 19.93 16.40
C GLN A 270 5.02 18.83 17.46
N TYR A 271 4.22 19.11 18.48
CA TYR A 271 3.93 18.19 19.58
C TYR A 271 2.55 17.54 19.52
N ILE A 272 1.84 17.61 18.39
CA ILE A 272 0.48 17.05 18.22
C ILE A 272 0.37 15.55 18.55
N ARG A 273 1.50 14.85 18.66
CA ARG A 273 1.57 13.44 19.01
C ARG A 273 2.19 13.15 20.37
N SER A 274 2.64 14.15 21.08
CA SER A 274 3.36 13.96 22.35
C SER A 274 2.82 14.87 23.44
N LEU A 275 2.20 14.24 24.44
CA LEU A 275 1.65 14.98 25.59
C LEU A 275 2.76 15.59 26.47
N LYS A 276 3.89 14.89 26.66
CA LYS A 276 4.94 15.28 27.58
C LYS A 276 5.43 16.72 27.40
N PRO A 277 5.79 17.19 26.19
CA PRO A 277 6.23 18.57 26.02
C PRO A 277 5.13 19.63 26.23
N LEU A 278 3.85 19.23 26.28
CA LEU A 278 2.72 20.13 26.43
C LEU A 278 2.33 20.33 27.91
N ILE A 279 2.82 19.46 28.79
CA ILE A 279 2.50 19.47 30.25
C ILE A 279 3.74 19.71 31.13
N ALA A 280 4.92 19.81 30.55
CA ALA A 280 6.17 20.19 31.21
C ALA A 280 6.33 21.70 31.18
#